data_7e8058b2e2b3f3a1a06852b6538b205f
#
_entry.id   7e8058b2e2b3f3a1a06852b6538b205f
#
_cell.length_a   1.000
_cell.length_b   1.000
_cell.length_c   1.000
_cell.angle_alpha   90.00
_cell.angle_beta   90.00
_cell.angle_gamma   90.00
#
_symmetry.space_group_name_H-M   'P 1'
#
loop_
_entity.id
_entity.type
_entity.pdbx_description
1 polymer ?
#
loop_
_entity_poly.entity_id
_entity_poly.type
_entity_poly.pdbx_seq_one_letter_code
_entity_poly.pdbx_strand_id
1 'polypeptide(L)'
;MSNYDVIIAGAGHNGLVAASYLAKAGKKVLVLEAQEVIGGATQSVKAFEDYEARLSRYSYLIALLPDKIIKDLGLNFQNLSREISSFTPYTNQSKEESGLLVSRKWDSRTDDSFYQLTGSRKEAEAWQEFYGEVEKFASRIAPTLLEPLKSSAELNTHISMPQAWDYLIENPIGNVIVEKFKNDLVRGVVLTDALIGTLSSAYGMQANNCFLYHLIGNGTGEWKVPKGGMGAFVSELNRVATSHGVQIECSSKIIDIDADLNGVQVTDINNRKFTAKYFLSNAAPEFVSSKIENRSSLEGAQIKINMLLKRLPRLKSGIDPKLAFAGTLHLNESFSELERAYDQAVIGNIPDVLPSEMYCHTLTDPSILSPELQSEGFQTLTLFGLHTPASAFEESNKASTKIVLEKAISGLNNYLAEPLEEVLAMDKHGKPCIEAKSPLDLEADVFLPRGNIFHKDLTLPFAESDDEVGKWGVETNLPNVFICGASAKRGGGVSGIPGHNAAMAVLYS
;
A
#
# COMPACT_ATOMS: atom_id res chain seq x y z
N MET A 1 22.56 -12.34 31.69
CA MET A 1 22.93 -11.44 30.60
C MET A 1 22.01 -11.76 29.44
N SER A 2 21.41 -10.76 28.79
CA SER A 2 20.58 -10.96 27.61
C SER A 2 21.41 -11.55 26.46
N ASN A 3 20.83 -12.46 25.68
CA ASN A 3 21.52 -13.07 24.55
C ASN A 3 21.65 -12.10 23.35
N TYR A 4 20.75 -11.08 23.28
CA TYR A 4 20.67 -10.08 22.23
C TYR A 4 20.49 -8.69 22.82
N ASP A 5 20.82 -7.65 22.06
CA ASP A 5 20.45 -6.28 22.38
C ASP A 5 18.98 -6.01 21.99
N VAL A 6 18.57 -6.55 20.84
CA VAL A 6 17.22 -6.36 20.29
C VAL A 6 16.69 -7.66 19.69
N ILE A 7 15.41 -7.96 19.99
CA ILE A 7 14.63 -8.99 19.30
C ILE A 7 13.54 -8.30 18.51
N ILE A 8 13.32 -8.74 17.27
CA ILE A 8 12.29 -8.20 16.35
C ILE A 8 11.31 -9.31 15.98
N ALA A 9 10.01 -9.08 16.14
CA ALA A 9 8.96 -9.96 15.65
C ALA A 9 8.58 -9.61 14.22
N GLY A 10 8.83 -10.53 13.29
CA GLY A 10 8.45 -10.42 11.89
C GLY A 10 9.53 -9.81 10.98
N ALA A 11 9.87 -10.56 9.92
CA ALA A 11 10.86 -10.21 8.90
C ALA A 11 10.21 -9.58 7.66
N GLY A 12 9.14 -8.79 7.82
CA GLY A 12 8.63 -7.90 6.78
C GLY A 12 9.58 -6.71 6.55
N HIS A 13 9.34 -5.92 5.51
CA HIS A 13 10.24 -4.83 5.09
C HIS A 13 10.58 -3.84 6.23
N ASN A 14 9.63 -3.44 7.06
CA ASN A 14 9.89 -2.53 8.17
C ASN A 14 10.77 -3.16 9.27
N GLY A 15 10.54 -4.45 9.59
CA GLY A 15 11.36 -5.20 10.56
C GLY A 15 12.80 -5.36 10.06
N LEU A 16 12.99 -5.63 8.77
CA LEU A 16 14.31 -5.72 8.14
C LEU A 16 15.02 -4.35 8.08
N VAL A 17 14.28 -3.26 7.87
CA VAL A 17 14.83 -1.90 7.96
C VAL A 17 15.31 -1.62 9.39
N ALA A 18 14.48 -1.89 10.42
CA ALA A 18 14.87 -1.71 11.82
C ALA A 18 16.11 -2.54 12.16
N ALA A 19 16.11 -3.83 11.79
CA ALA A 19 17.23 -4.74 12.01
C ALA A 19 18.52 -4.22 11.37
N SER A 20 18.44 -3.70 10.15
CA SER A 20 19.59 -3.19 9.40
C SER A 20 20.21 -1.95 10.06
N TYR A 21 19.38 -0.97 10.49
CA TYR A 21 19.86 0.21 11.19
C TYR A 21 20.51 -0.14 12.52
N LEU A 22 19.88 -1.02 13.31
CA LEU A 22 20.38 -1.45 14.61
C LEU A 22 21.70 -2.24 14.51
N ALA A 23 21.76 -3.19 13.58
CA ALA A 23 22.97 -3.98 13.38
C ALA A 23 24.12 -3.13 12.83
N LYS A 24 23.84 -2.20 11.92
CA LYS A 24 24.83 -1.22 11.42
C LYS A 24 25.38 -0.32 12.54
N ALA A 25 24.57 -0.07 13.58
CA ALA A 25 25.00 0.64 14.80
C ALA A 25 25.68 -0.27 15.85
N GLY A 26 25.99 -1.52 15.49
CA GLY A 26 26.72 -2.47 16.35
C GLY A 26 25.85 -3.23 17.35
N LYS A 27 24.53 -3.19 17.25
CA LYS A 27 23.63 -3.96 18.12
C LYS A 27 23.54 -5.42 17.65
N LYS A 28 23.48 -6.35 18.61
CA LYS A 28 23.23 -7.77 18.33
C LYS A 28 21.72 -8.00 18.18
N VAL A 29 21.27 -8.26 16.94
CA VAL A 29 19.86 -8.33 16.58
C VAL A 29 19.44 -9.74 16.20
N LEU A 30 18.30 -10.21 16.75
CA LEU A 30 17.58 -11.41 16.34
C LEU A 30 16.23 -11.02 15.76
N VAL A 31 15.91 -11.54 14.58
CA VAL A 31 14.58 -11.44 13.97
C VAL A 31 13.91 -12.80 14.02
N LEU A 32 12.71 -12.88 14.58
CA LEU A 32 11.87 -14.09 14.65
C LEU A 32 10.70 -13.93 13.67
N GLU A 33 10.68 -14.75 12.63
CA GLU A 33 9.65 -14.74 11.59
C GLU A 33 8.68 -15.92 11.79
N ALA A 34 7.38 -15.64 11.77
CA ALA A 34 6.36 -16.66 11.96
C ALA A 34 6.23 -17.63 10.77
N GLN A 35 6.47 -17.12 9.56
CA GLN A 35 6.39 -17.89 8.31
C GLN A 35 7.69 -18.64 8.02
N GLU A 36 7.63 -19.54 7.05
CA GLU A 36 8.81 -20.25 6.53
C GLU A 36 9.73 -19.34 5.71
N VAL A 37 9.18 -18.24 5.19
CA VAL A 37 9.87 -17.27 4.33
C VAL A 37 9.70 -15.85 4.86
N ILE A 38 10.71 -15.03 4.63
CA ILE A 38 10.71 -13.62 4.99
C ILE A 38 9.90 -12.78 4.00
N GLY A 39 9.51 -11.56 4.40
CA GLY A 39 8.96 -10.53 3.51
C GLY A 39 7.56 -10.08 3.86
N GLY A 40 6.77 -10.87 4.59
CA GLY A 40 5.39 -10.54 4.92
C GLY A 40 4.57 -10.20 3.67
N ALA A 41 3.90 -9.04 3.65
CA ALA A 41 3.13 -8.60 2.48
C ALA A 41 3.98 -8.11 1.29
N THR A 42 5.30 -8.03 1.41
CA THR A 42 6.23 -7.59 0.37
C THR A 42 6.91 -8.75 -0.38
N GLN A 43 6.17 -9.81 -0.63
CA GLN A 43 6.68 -11.01 -1.31
C GLN A 43 6.38 -11.00 -2.81
N SER A 44 7.33 -11.54 -3.61
CA SER A 44 7.07 -11.96 -4.97
C SER A 44 6.98 -13.48 -5.02
N VAL A 45 5.90 -14.01 -5.57
CA VAL A 45 5.62 -15.45 -5.60
C VAL A 45 5.33 -15.93 -7.01
N LYS A 46 5.60 -17.19 -7.26
CA LYS A 46 5.12 -17.92 -8.42
C LYS A 46 3.68 -18.36 -8.15
N ALA A 47 2.71 -17.46 -8.43
CA ALA A 47 1.30 -17.70 -8.13
C ALA A 47 0.67 -18.78 -9.01
N PHE A 48 1.23 -19.02 -10.22
CA PHE A 48 0.77 -19.98 -11.22
C PHE A 48 1.91 -20.95 -11.52
N GLU A 49 1.79 -22.19 -11.02
CA GLU A 49 2.90 -23.15 -11.01
C GLU A 49 3.45 -23.49 -12.40
N ASP A 50 2.61 -23.44 -13.44
CA ASP A 50 3.02 -23.80 -14.80
C ASP A 50 3.78 -22.66 -15.51
N TYR A 51 3.89 -21.46 -14.91
CA TYR A 51 4.49 -20.29 -15.52
C TYR A 51 5.58 -19.67 -14.64
N GLU A 52 6.72 -19.37 -15.25
CA GLU A 52 7.81 -18.64 -14.58
C GLU A 52 7.52 -17.14 -14.56
N ALA A 53 6.48 -16.78 -13.80
CA ALA A 53 6.02 -15.43 -13.53
C ALA A 53 6.00 -15.17 -12.02
N ARG A 54 6.76 -14.17 -11.56
CA ARG A 54 6.86 -13.82 -10.12
C ARG A 54 6.06 -12.57 -9.83
N LEU A 55 4.81 -12.76 -9.42
CA LEU A 55 3.93 -11.64 -9.10
C LEU A 55 4.16 -11.14 -7.67
N SER A 56 4.05 -9.84 -7.49
CA SER A 56 3.95 -9.19 -6.18
C SER A 56 2.55 -9.45 -5.64
N ARG A 57 2.43 -10.51 -4.79
CA ARG A 57 1.13 -11.11 -4.45
C ARG A 57 0.21 -10.16 -3.70
N TYR A 58 0.75 -9.36 -2.77
CA TYR A 58 -0.02 -8.48 -1.89
C TYR A 58 0.29 -7.01 -2.17
N SER A 59 1.37 -6.46 -1.63
CA SER A 59 1.86 -5.14 -2.00
C SER A 59 2.57 -5.18 -3.35
N TYR A 60 2.46 -4.13 -4.15
CA TYR A 60 2.88 -4.17 -5.56
C TYR A 60 3.52 -2.89 -6.08
N LEU A 61 3.41 -1.79 -5.35
CA LEU A 61 4.03 -0.50 -5.68
C LEU A 61 4.76 0.08 -4.47
N ILE A 62 5.73 0.93 -4.72
CA ILE A 62 6.45 1.68 -3.70
C ILE A 62 6.27 3.18 -3.97
N ALA A 63 5.63 3.87 -3.02
CA ALA A 63 5.49 5.32 -3.05
C ALA A 63 6.24 5.98 -1.89
N LEU A 64 6.17 5.40 -0.70
CA LEU A 64 6.54 6.03 0.57
C LEU A 64 7.98 5.74 1.04
N LEU A 65 8.76 4.92 0.33
CA LEU A 65 10.12 4.57 0.76
C LEU A 65 11.06 5.78 0.60
N PRO A 66 11.52 6.41 1.70
CA PRO A 66 12.39 7.58 1.62
C PRO A 66 13.76 7.25 1.03
N ASP A 67 14.26 8.10 0.14
CA ASP A 67 15.62 8.00 -0.41
C ASP A 67 16.70 7.98 0.67
N LYS A 68 16.43 8.62 1.81
CA LYS A 68 17.31 8.58 2.98
C LYS A 68 17.53 7.16 3.48
N ILE A 69 16.48 6.33 3.58
CA ILE A 69 16.60 4.92 4.01
C ILE A 69 17.41 4.12 3.00
N ILE A 70 17.16 4.30 1.70
CA ILE A 70 17.92 3.65 0.63
C ILE A 70 19.41 3.99 0.76
N LYS A 71 19.72 5.28 0.92
CA LYS A 71 21.10 5.78 1.04
C LYS A 71 21.78 5.34 2.33
N ASP A 72 21.12 5.50 3.48
CA ASP A 72 21.69 5.18 4.79
C ASP A 72 22.05 3.70 4.91
N LEU A 73 21.21 2.83 4.36
CA LEU A 73 21.42 1.39 4.37
C LEU A 73 22.29 0.88 3.22
N GLY A 74 22.56 1.73 2.21
CA GLY A 74 23.31 1.35 1.03
C GLY A 74 22.61 0.30 0.19
N LEU A 75 21.28 0.42 0.02
CA LEU A 75 20.48 -0.53 -0.74
C LEU A 75 20.77 -0.41 -2.24
N ASN A 76 21.13 -1.52 -2.86
CA ASN A 76 21.25 -1.63 -4.32
C ASN A 76 19.89 -2.02 -4.91
N PHE A 77 19.00 -1.04 -4.98
CA PHE A 77 17.61 -1.23 -5.34
C PHE A 77 17.14 -0.13 -6.28
N GLN A 78 16.35 -0.49 -7.29
CA GLN A 78 15.84 0.44 -8.28
C GLN A 78 14.31 0.48 -8.27
N ASN A 79 13.76 1.69 -8.24
CA ASN A 79 12.36 1.98 -8.48
C ASN A 79 12.20 2.57 -9.88
N LEU A 80 11.30 2.02 -10.68
CA LEU A 80 11.05 2.43 -12.05
C LEU A 80 9.79 3.30 -12.11
N SER A 81 9.91 4.45 -12.78
CA SER A 81 8.79 5.35 -13.03
C SER A 81 7.91 4.84 -14.16
N ARG A 82 6.60 5.09 -14.07
CA ARG A 82 5.63 4.81 -15.13
C ARG A 82 5.45 6.06 -16.00
N GLU A 83 5.29 5.88 -17.31
CA GLU A 83 5.05 7.00 -18.24
C GLU A 83 3.67 7.63 -18.03
N ILE A 84 2.66 6.78 -17.81
CA ILE A 84 1.27 7.19 -17.58
C ILE A 84 0.98 7.11 -16.08
N SER A 85 0.33 8.14 -15.53
CA SER A 85 -0.17 8.12 -14.16
C SER A 85 -1.42 7.27 -14.07
N SER A 86 -2.44 7.58 -14.88
CA SER A 86 -3.70 6.85 -14.86
C SER A 86 -4.43 6.89 -16.22
N PHE A 87 -5.32 5.93 -16.40
CA PHE A 87 -6.32 5.91 -17.44
C PHE A 87 -7.67 5.50 -16.86
N THR A 88 -8.71 6.28 -17.12
CA THR A 88 -10.07 6.01 -16.62
C THR A 88 -11.01 5.95 -17.80
N PRO A 89 -11.47 4.75 -18.22
CA PRO A 89 -12.42 4.61 -19.31
C PRO A 89 -13.79 5.13 -18.89
N TYR A 90 -14.51 5.72 -19.85
CA TYR A 90 -15.88 6.17 -19.66
C TYR A 90 -16.66 6.10 -20.96
N THR A 91 -17.99 6.02 -20.86
CA THR A 91 -18.91 6.15 -21.99
C THR A 91 -19.43 7.58 -22.04
N ASN A 92 -19.24 8.28 -23.15
CA ASN A 92 -19.68 9.66 -23.31
C ASN A 92 -21.21 9.75 -23.55
N GLN A 93 -21.73 10.98 -23.59
CA GLN A 93 -23.16 11.23 -23.82
C GLN A 93 -23.68 10.69 -25.18
N SER A 94 -22.80 10.56 -26.17
CA SER A 94 -23.11 9.97 -27.48
C SER A 94 -23.05 8.44 -27.49
N LYS A 95 -22.83 7.81 -26.33
CA LYS A 95 -22.63 6.35 -26.14
C LYS A 95 -21.38 5.80 -26.83
N GLU A 96 -20.38 6.63 -26.98
CA GLU A 96 -19.07 6.23 -27.50
C GLU A 96 -18.11 6.02 -26.33
N GLU A 97 -17.27 4.99 -26.40
CA GLU A 97 -16.26 4.69 -25.42
C GLU A 97 -15.06 5.62 -25.61
N SER A 98 -14.61 6.20 -24.51
CA SER A 98 -13.46 7.10 -24.44
C SER A 98 -12.69 6.86 -23.14
N GLY A 99 -11.75 7.75 -22.79
CA GLY A 99 -11.02 7.66 -21.54
C GLY A 99 -10.30 8.93 -21.16
N LEU A 100 -10.23 9.17 -19.83
CA LEU A 100 -9.40 10.21 -19.25
C LEU A 100 -8.00 9.66 -19.05
N LEU A 101 -7.03 10.13 -19.85
CA LEU A 101 -5.62 9.75 -19.75
C LEU A 101 -4.84 10.86 -19.05
N VAL A 102 -4.12 10.50 -18.01
CA VAL A 102 -3.23 11.40 -17.28
C VAL A 102 -1.79 10.92 -17.41
N SER A 103 -0.98 11.62 -18.17
CA SER A 103 0.45 11.35 -18.33
C SER A 103 1.21 11.76 -17.07
N ARG A 104 2.24 11.00 -16.68
CA ARG A 104 3.10 11.34 -15.53
C ARG A 104 3.74 12.71 -15.73
N LYS A 105 4.27 12.95 -16.89
CA LYS A 105 4.71 14.27 -17.31
C LYS A 105 3.61 14.86 -18.19
N TRP A 106 2.99 15.92 -17.71
CA TRP A 106 1.89 16.58 -18.38
C TRP A 106 2.19 16.86 -19.86
N ASP A 107 1.33 16.47 -20.77
CA ASP A 107 1.47 16.62 -22.22
C ASP A 107 0.13 16.86 -22.91
N SER A 108 0.15 17.03 -24.25
CA SER A 108 -1.06 17.27 -25.05
C SER A 108 -2.09 16.13 -24.98
N ARG A 109 -1.66 14.88 -24.76
CA ARG A 109 -2.59 13.73 -24.63
C ARG A 109 -3.49 13.93 -23.41
N THR A 110 -2.91 14.43 -22.31
CA THR A 110 -3.65 14.74 -21.09
C THR A 110 -4.60 15.92 -21.31
N ASP A 111 -4.12 17.03 -21.89
CA ASP A 111 -4.97 18.18 -22.22
C ASP A 111 -6.16 17.79 -23.10
N ASP A 112 -5.92 17.00 -24.16
CA ASP A 112 -6.93 16.55 -25.09
C ASP A 112 -7.95 15.63 -24.41
N SER A 113 -7.52 14.74 -23.52
CA SER A 113 -8.42 13.83 -22.81
C SER A 113 -9.34 14.57 -21.82
N PHE A 114 -8.81 15.57 -21.09
CA PHE A 114 -9.63 16.44 -20.24
C PHE A 114 -10.63 17.24 -21.07
N TYR A 115 -10.19 17.80 -22.21
CA TYR A 115 -11.07 18.55 -23.07
C TYR A 115 -12.19 17.69 -23.69
N GLN A 116 -11.87 16.46 -24.09
CA GLN A 116 -12.86 15.51 -24.61
C GLN A 116 -13.91 15.15 -23.54
N LEU A 117 -13.48 14.96 -22.28
CA LEU A 117 -14.37 14.62 -21.20
C LEU A 117 -15.29 15.80 -20.79
N THR A 118 -14.73 17.02 -20.74
CA THR A 118 -15.39 18.14 -20.05
C THR A 118 -15.84 19.29 -20.98
N GLY A 119 -15.38 19.30 -22.22
CA GLY A 119 -15.58 20.38 -23.18
C GLY A 119 -14.82 21.68 -22.82
N SER A 120 -13.90 21.65 -21.85
CA SER A 120 -13.21 22.81 -21.32
C SER A 120 -11.81 22.46 -20.81
N ARG A 121 -10.90 23.44 -20.76
CA ARG A 121 -9.59 23.31 -20.13
C ARG A 121 -9.60 23.57 -18.63
N LYS A 122 -10.70 24.04 -18.06
CA LYS A 122 -10.77 24.44 -16.64
C LYS A 122 -10.49 23.30 -15.67
N GLU A 123 -10.95 22.09 -15.97
CA GLU A 123 -10.68 20.92 -15.13
C GLU A 123 -9.20 20.54 -15.18
N ALA A 124 -8.55 20.63 -16.32
CA ALA A 124 -7.11 20.40 -16.47
C ALA A 124 -6.28 21.44 -15.70
N GLU A 125 -6.68 22.71 -15.77
CA GLU A 125 -6.05 23.81 -15.01
C GLU A 125 -6.22 23.60 -13.50
N ALA A 126 -7.43 23.25 -13.05
CA ALA A 126 -7.73 22.95 -11.65
C ALA A 126 -6.91 21.73 -11.14
N TRP A 127 -6.76 20.69 -11.97
CA TRP A 127 -5.94 19.52 -11.68
C TRP A 127 -4.47 19.90 -11.44
N GLN A 128 -3.89 20.67 -12.36
CA GLN A 128 -2.49 21.10 -12.26
C GLN A 128 -2.26 21.99 -11.03
N GLU A 129 -3.20 22.90 -10.73
CA GLU A 129 -3.15 23.75 -9.55
C GLU A 129 -3.20 22.92 -8.27
N PHE A 130 -4.19 22.03 -8.15
CA PHE A 130 -4.38 21.18 -6.97
C PHE A 130 -3.19 20.27 -6.70
N TYR A 131 -2.75 19.49 -7.69
CA TYR A 131 -1.61 18.60 -7.52
C TYR A 131 -0.29 19.35 -7.36
N GLY A 132 -0.15 20.54 -7.92
CA GLY A 132 1.00 21.41 -7.66
C GLY A 132 1.04 21.93 -6.21
N GLU A 133 -0.10 22.16 -5.56
CA GLU A 133 -0.18 22.47 -4.13
C GLU A 133 0.15 21.23 -3.29
N VAL A 134 -0.44 20.08 -3.63
CA VAL A 134 -0.18 18.80 -2.94
C VAL A 134 1.30 18.41 -3.01
N GLU A 135 1.95 18.54 -4.16
CA GLU A 135 3.39 18.27 -4.31
C GLU A 135 4.24 19.16 -3.41
N LYS A 136 3.94 20.47 -3.35
CA LYS A 136 4.63 21.40 -2.45
C LYS A 136 4.44 21.00 -0.98
N PHE A 137 3.23 20.64 -0.60
CA PHE A 137 2.93 20.15 0.74
C PHE A 137 3.70 18.86 1.04
N ALA A 138 3.64 17.87 0.15
CA ALA A 138 4.34 16.60 0.27
C ALA A 138 5.86 16.78 0.42
N SER A 139 6.47 17.68 -0.37
CA SER A 139 7.91 17.96 -0.31
C SER A 139 8.37 18.53 1.04
N ARG A 140 7.49 19.25 1.75
CA ARG A 140 7.77 19.83 3.06
C ARG A 140 7.51 18.87 4.22
N ILE A 141 6.49 18.01 4.11
CA ILE A 141 6.14 17.08 5.18
C ILE A 141 6.97 15.78 5.13
N ALA A 142 7.35 15.29 3.96
CA ALA A 142 8.04 14.01 3.81
C ALA A 142 9.34 13.90 4.66
N PRO A 143 10.20 14.90 4.75
CA PRO A 143 11.40 14.81 5.59
C PRO A 143 11.09 14.61 7.08
N THR A 144 9.98 15.21 7.58
CA THR A 144 9.59 15.14 8.99
C THR A 144 9.14 13.75 9.44
N LEU A 145 8.81 12.87 8.49
CA LEU A 145 8.41 11.49 8.81
C LEU A 145 9.54 10.66 9.43
N LEU A 146 10.79 11.07 9.24
CA LEU A 146 12.00 10.44 9.79
C LEU A 146 12.60 11.22 10.97
N GLU A 147 11.82 12.12 11.58
CA GLU A 147 12.20 12.93 12.75
C GLU A 147 11.29 12.58 13.95
N PRO A 148 11.66 12.96 15.18
CA PRO A 148 10.73 12.92 16.30
C PRO A 148 9.45 13.70 16.01
N LEU A 149 8.32 13.29 16.62
CA LEU A 149 7.03 13.92 16.41
C LEU A 149 7.05 15.39 16.83
N LYS A 150 6.58 16.24 15.96
CA LYS A 150 6.27 17.64 16.26
C LYS A 150 4.81 17.75 16.73
N SER A 151 4.48 18.78 17.48
CA SER A 151 3.08 19.15 17.68
C SER A 151 2.42 19.59 16.36
N SER A 152 1.10 19.54 16.29
CA SER A 152 0.34 20.04 15.11
C SER A 152 0.72 21.48 14.76
N ALA A 153 0.82 22.35 15.75
CA ALA A 153 1.16 23.77 15.57
C ALA A 153 2.58 23.97 15.03
N GLU A 154 3.57 23.22 15.54
CA GLU A 154 4.95 23.25 15.04
C GLU A 154 5.04 22.74 13.60
N LEU A 155 4.34 21.64 13.28
CA LEU A 155 4.34 21.09 11.93
C LEU A 155 3.64 22.02 10.93
N ASN A 156 2.49 22.63 11.30
CA ASN A 156 1.81 23.62 10.48
C ASN A 156 2.70 24.83 10.19
N THR A 157 3.40 25.33 11.21
CA THR A 157 4.37 26.42 11.05
C THR A 157 5.51 26.03 10.12
N HIS A 158 6.03 24.82 10.25
CA HIS A 158 7.11 24.29 9.40
C HIS A 158 6.68 24.17 7.95
N ILE A 159 5.49 23.61 7.69
CA ILE A 159 4.93 23.43 6.34
C ILE A 159 4.59 24.80 5.74
N SER A 160 4.09 25.74 6.52
CA SER A 160 3.78 27.12 6.09
C SER A 160 2.93 27.21 4.81
N MET A 161 1.85 26.41 4.75
CA MET A 161 0.86 26.36 3.68
C MET A 161 -0.55 26.29 4.28
N PRO A 162 -1.08 27.40 4.84
CA PRO A 162 -2.29 27.35 5.65
C PRO A 162 -3.54 26.87 4.90
N GLN A 163 -3.68 27.18 3.61
CA GLN A 163 -4.79 26.67 2.80
C GLN A 163 -4.71 25.17 2.57
N ALA A 164 -3.53 24.67 2.19
CA ALA A 164 -3.32 23.23 2.01
C ALA A 164 -3.45 22.46 3.34
N TRP A 165 -3.00 23.06 4.45
CA TRP A 165 -3.21 22.50 5.79
C TRP A 165 -4.70 22.35 6.10
N ASP A 166 -5.49 23.38 5.84
CA ASP A 166 -6.92 23.37 6.09
C ASP A 166 -7.62 22.19 5.40
N TYR A 167 -7.43 22.00 4.10
CA TYR A 167 -8.15 20.95 3.38
C TYR A 167 -7.47 19.56 3.41
N LEU A 168 -6.18 19.45 3.72
CA LEU A 168 -5.51 18.14 3.84
C LEU A 168 -5.57 17.58 5.26
N ILE A 169 -5.67 18.43 6.28
CA ILE A 169 -5.53 18.06 7.69
C ILE A 169 -6.79 18.35 8.52
N GLU A 170 -7.45 19.50 8.33
CA GLU A 170 -8.50 19.96 9.25
C GLU A 170 -9.91 19.71 8.73
N ASN A 171 -10.11 19.67 7.41
CA ASN A 171 -11.42 19.47 6.80
C ASN A 171 -11.45 18.24 5.89
N PRO A 172 -12.63 17.56 5.75
CA PRO A 172 -12.76 16.41 4.87
C PRO A 172 -12.31 16.70 3.44
N ILE A 173 -11.48 15.80 2.88
CA ILE A 173 -10.92 15.94 1.52
C ILE A 173 -12.02 16.05 0.44
N GLY A 174 -13.17 15.44 0.65
CA GLY A 174 -14.31 15.54 -0.25
C GLY A 174 -14.79 16.96 -0.47
N ASN A 175 -14.67 17.86 0.55
CA ASN A 175 -15.08 19.24 0.42
C ASN A 175 -14.25 19.98 -0.64
N VAL A 176 -12.92 19.89 -0.55
CA VAL A 176 -12.02 20.56 -1.51
C VAL A 176 -12.13 19.93 -2.91
N ILE A 177 -12.31 18.61 -2.99
CA ILE A 177 -12.51 17.93 -4.27
C ILE A 177 -13.76 18.45 -4.98
N VAL A 178 -14.90 18.56 -4.27
CA VAL A 178 -16.15 19.06 -4.83
C VAL A 178 -16.07 20.56 -5.17
N GLU A 179 -15.34 21.34 -4.41
CA GLU A 179 -15.10 22.76 -4.66
C GLU A 179 -14.27 22.99 -5.92
N LYS A 180 -13.10 22.33 -6.03
CA LYS A 180 -12.12 22.54 -7.09
C LYS A 180 -12.54 21.92 -8.43
N PHE A 181 -13.17 20.75 -8.41
CA PHE A 181 -13.55 19.99 -9.61
C PHE A 181 -15.07 19.98 -9.81
N LYS A 182 -15.52 19.96 -11.08
CA LYS A 182 -16.95 19.94 -11.42
C LYS A 182 -17.40 18.62 -12.07
N ASN A 183 -16.49 17.95 -12.78
CA ASN A 183 -16.78 16.70 -13.41
C ASN A 183 -16.69 15.54 -12.41
N ASP A 184 -17.70 14.68 -12.36
CA ASP A 184 -17.84 13.59 -11.38
C ASP A 184 -16.73 12.53 -11.53
N LEU A 185 -16.31 12.24 -12.78
CA LEU A 185 -15.21 11.30 -13.04
C LEU A 185 -13.86 11.86 -12.56
N VAL A 186 -13.59 13.15 -12.84
CA VAL A 186 -12.36 13.81 -12.37
C VAL A 186 -12.30 13.82 -10.84
N ARG A 187 -13.42 14.14 -10.18
CA ARG A 187 -13.53 14.07 -8.70
C ARG A 187 -13.21 12.68 -8.16
N GLY A 188 -13.72 11.64 -8.83
CA GLY A 188 -13.50 10.26 -8.43
C GLY A 188 -12.04 9.84 -8.55
N VAL A 189 -11.38 10.17 -9.66
CA VAL A 189 -9.95 9.88 -9.86
C VAL A 189 -9.08 10.57 -8.82
N VAL A 190 -9.45 11.77 -8.38
CA VAL A 190 -8.74 12.45 -7.27
C VAL A 190 -9.02 11.76 -5.94
N LEU A 191 -10.27 11.35 -5.70
CA LEU A 191 -10.69 10.74 -4.43
C LEU A 191 -10.09 9.35 -4.22
N THR A 192 -9.82 8.60 -5.29
CA THR A 192 -9.40 7.19 -5.16
C THR A 192 -8.14 7.02 -4.29
N ASP A 193 -7.16 7.94 -4.38
CA ASP A 193 -5.97 7.95 -3.53
C ASP A 193 -6.29 8.08 -2.03
N ALA A 194 -7.48 8.57 -1.68
CA ALA A 194 -7.97 8.67 -0.31
C ALA A 194 -8.63 7.39 0.21
N LEU A 195 -8.86 6.40 -0.65
CA LEU A 195 -9.67 5.22 -0.34
C LEU A 195 -8.89 3.90 -0.42
N ILE A 196 -7.66 3.93 -0.91
CA ILE A 196 -6.83 2.72 -1.07
C ILE A 196 -6.52 2.11 0.30
N GLY A 197 -7.16 0.98 0.60
CA GLY A 197 -6.93 0.24 1.84
C GLY A 197 -7.69 0.76 3.05
N THR A 198 -8.59 1.74 2.90
CA THR A 198 -9.44 2.24 3.98
C THR A 198 -10.91 2.21 3.60
N LEU A 199 -11.79 1.92 4.57
CA LEU A 199 -13.23 2.02 4.42
C LEU A 199 -13.68 3.40 4.95
N SER A 200 -13.79 4.35 4.06
CA SER A 200 -14.18 5.72 4.41
C SER A 200 -14.99 6.37 3.30
N SER A 201 -15.90 7.25 3.66
CA SER A 201 -16.48 8.25 2.75
C SER A 201 -15.44 9.34 2.46
N ALA A 202 -15.60 10.06 1.34
CA ALA A 202 -14.87 11.30 1.04
C ALA A 202 -14.95 12.35 2.16
N TYR A 203 -15.99 12.28 2.96
CA TYR A 203 -16.26 13.20 4.08
C TYR A 203 -15.79 12.67 5.43
N GLY A 204 -15.15 11.52 5.47
CA GLY A 204 -14.51 10.96 6.66
C GLY A 204 -13.03 11.38 6.76
N MET A 205 -12.56 11.73 7.95
CA MET A 205 -11.17 12.15 8.15
C MET A 205 -10.14 11.03 7.89
N GLN A 206 -10.56 9.77 7.90
CA GLN A 206 -9.71 8.66 7.47
C GLN A 206 -9.34 8.73 5.98
N ALA A 207 -10.22 9.27 5.14
CA ALA A 207 -9.91 9.57 3.75
C ALA A 207 -8.76 10.58 3.64
N ASN A 208 -8.73 11.63 4.50
CA ASN A 208 -7.61 12.58 4.54
C ASN A 208 -6.29 11.90 4.92
N ASN A 209 -6.29 11.05 5.94
CA ASN A 209 -5.11 10.33 6.38
C ASN A 209 -4.58 9.44 5.25
N CYS A 210 -5.48 8.71 4.57
CA CYS A 210 -5.14 7.85 3.45
C CYS A 210 -4.59 8.65 2.27
N PHE A 211 -5.29 9.73 1.86
CA PHE A 211 -4.85 10.63 0.79
C PHE A 211 -3.46 11.22 1.06
N LEU A 212 -3.25 11.71 2.28
CA LEU A 212 -1.98 12.31 2.67
C LEU A 212 -0.82 11.30 2.52
N TYR A 213 -0.96 10.10 3.09
CA TYR A 213 0.09 9.08 3.01
C TYR A 213 0.34 8.61 1.58
N HIS A 214 -0.69 8.48 0.76
CA HIS A 214 -0.52 8.11 -0.65
C HIS A 214 0.19 9.20 -1.46
N LEU A 215 -0.08 10.47 -1.19
CA LEU A 215 0.47 11.59 -1.95
C LEU A 215 1.75 12.20 -1.37
N ILE A 216 2.10 11.94 -0.11
CA ILE A 216 3.42 12.33 0.40
C ILE A 216 4.50 11.69 -0.47
N GLY A 217 4.38 10.40 -0.75
CA GLY A 217 5.39 9.65 -1.47
C GLY A 217 6.75 9.83 -0.81
N ASN A 218 7.79 9.92 -1.60
CA ASN A 218 9.11 10.41 -1.16
C ASN A 218 9.24 11.93 -1.42
N GLY A 219 8.19 12.70 -1.12
CA GLY A 219 8.08 14.12 -1.41
C GLY A 219 7.67 14.46 -2.86
N THR A 220 7.32 13.46 -3.66
CA THR A 220 6.96 13.60 -5.08
C THR A 220 5.57 13.08 -5.42
N GLY A 221 4.93 12.34 -4.52
CA GLY A 221 3.64 11.66 -4.77
C GLY A 221 3.70 10.55 -5.82
N GLU A 222 4.87 10.14 -6.27
CA GLU A 222 5.01 9.17 -7.35
C GLU A 222 4.96 7.72 -6.87
N TRP A 223 4.09 6.92 -7.47
CA TRP A 223 4.02 5.48 -7.29
C TRP A 223 4.90 4.76 -8.29
N LYS A 224 5.92 4.05 -7.79
CA LYS A 224 6.96 3.41 -8.59
C LYS A 224 6.86 1.90 -8.55
N VAL A 225 7.34 1.26 -9.63
CA VAL A 225 7.44 -0.20 -9.74
C VAL A 225 8.83 -0.63 -9.29
N PRO A 226 8.94 -1.52 -8.28
CA PRO A 226 10.23 -2.07 -7.89
C PRO A 226 10.75 -3.03 -8.95
N LYS A 227 11.96 -2.80 -9.45
CA LYS A 227 12.61 -3.69 -10.42
C LYS A 227 12.86 -5.06 -9.82
N GLY A 228 12.36 -6.11 -10.47
CA GLY A 228 12.37 -7.49 -9.97
C GLY A 228 11.22 -7.79 -9.00
N GLY A 229 10.22 -6.89 -8.91
CA GLY A 229 9.06 -7.01 -8.02
C GLY A 229 9.38 -6.72 -6.54
N MET A 230 8.37 -6.82 -5.69
CA MET A 230 8.48 -6.51 -4.25
C MET A 230 9.47 -7.43 -3.51
N GLY A 231 9.58 -8.69 -3.95
CA GLY A 231 10.53 -9.64 -3.37
C GLY A 231 11.99 -9.24 -3.57
N ALA A 232 12.33 -8.51 -4.63
CA ALA A 232 13.67 -7.98 -4.85
C ALA A 232 14.07 -6.97 -3.78
N PHE A 233 13.14 -6.10 -3.37
CA PHE A 233 13.33 -5.15 -2.27
C PHE A 233 13.60 -5.87 -0.93
N VAL A 234 12.79 -6.87 -0.61
CA VAL A 234 12.99 -7.69 0.61
C VAL A 234 14.32 -8.44 0.58
N SER A 235 14.67 -9.02 -0.57
CA SER A 235 15.95 -9.74 -0.73
C SER A 235 17.14 -8.81 -0.51
N GLU A 236 17.06 -7.57 -0.96
CA GLU A 236 18.11 -6.58 -0.74
C GLU A 236 18.19 -6.14 0.72
N LEU A 237 17.07 -5.90 1.39
CA LEU A 237 17.04 -5.63 2.83
C LEU A 237 17.62 -6.79 3.64
N ASN A 238 17.27 -8.02 3.30
CA ASN A 238 17.83 -9.22 3.94
C ASN A 238 19.34 -9.30 3.75
N ARG A 239 19.84 -9.04 2.53
CA ARG A 239 21.27 -9.01 2.23
C ARG A 239 22.00 -8.00 3.13
N VAL A 240 21.45 -6.80 3.26
CA VAL A 240 22.04 -5.76 4.13
C VAL A 240 22.00 -6.17 5.59
N ALA A 241 20.85 -6.61 6.10
CA ALA A 241 20.69 -7.04 7.49
C ALA A 241 21.69 -8.15 7.85
N THR A 242 21.75 -9.21 7.05
CA THR A 242 22.63 -10.36 7.29
C THR A 242 24.11 -10.02 7.15
N SER A 243 24.48 -9.11 6.23
CA SER A 243 25.85 -8.65 6.08
C SER A 243 26.38 -7.87 7.31
N HIS A 244 25.47 -7.34 8.12
CA HIS A 244 25.77 -6.70 9.40
C HIS A 244 25.58 -7.64 10.63
N GLY A 245 25.38 -8.94 10.40
CA GLY A 245 25.32 -9.94 11.46
C GLY A 245 23.95 -10.14 12.10
N VAL A 246 22.86 -9.65 11.49
CA VAL A 246 21.49 -9.97 11.94
C VAL A 246 21.23 -11.46 11.79
N GLN A 247 20.73 -12.07 12.86
CA GLN A 247 20.24 -13.44 12.84
C GLN A 247 18.74 -13.44 12.55
N ILE A 248 18.29 -14.26 11.59
CA ILE A 248 16.88 -14.39 11.21
C ILE A 248 16.49 -15.86 11.36
N GLU A 249 15.47 -16.12 12.16
CA GLU A 249 14.88 -17.45 12.34
C GLU A 249 13.44 -17.46 11.85
N CYS A 250 13.16 -18.22 10.80
CA CYS A 250 11.83 -18.48 10.29
C CYS A 250 11.12 -19.58 11.08
N SER A 251 9.81 -19.76 10.87
CA SER A 251 8.95 -20.72 11.59
C SER A 251 9.04 -20.57 13.12
N SER A 252 9.18 -19.33 13.58
CA SER A 252 9.42 -18.94 14.97
C SER A 252 8.44 -17.87 15.44
N LYS A 253 7.14 -18.17 15.36
CA LYS A 253 6.07 -17.26 15.78
C LYS A 253 6.17 -16.97 17.26
N ILE A 254 6.25 -15.69 17.65
CA ILE A 254 6.17 -15.26 19.04
C ILE A 254 4.73 -15.40 19.53
N ILE A 255 4.56 -15.93 20.75
CA ILE A 255 3.25 -16.17 21.39
C ILE A 255 3.10 -15.49 22.73
N ASP A 256 4.20 -15.02 23.36
CA ASP A 256 4.15 -14.28 24.60
C ASP A 256 5.38 -13.37 24.77
N ILE A 257 5.15 -12.27 25.49
CA ILE A 257 6.17 -11.28 25.84
C ILE A 257 6.03 -10.98 27.34
N ASP A 258 7.15 -10.98 28.03
CA ASP A 258 7.29 -10.48 29.38
C ASP A 258 8.35 -9.36 29.38
N ALA A 259 7.94 -8.15 29.77
CA ALA A 259 8.75 -6.95 29.65
C ALA A 259 8.75 -6.16 30.96
N ASP A 260 9.94 -5.74 31.40
CA ASP A 260 10.14 -4.87 32.54
C ASP A 260 11.20 -3.79 32.21
N LEU A 261 11.59 -3.01 33.23
CA LEU A 261 12.61 -1.96 33.09
C LEU A 261 14.02 -2.52 32.78
N ASN A 262 14.27 -3.80 33.02
CA ASN A 262 15.58 -4.44 32.84
C ASN A 262 15.70 -5.06 31.42
N GLY A 263 14.58 -5.36 30.74
CA GLY A 263 14.57 -5.92 29.42
C GLY A 263 13.30 -6.69 29.09
N VAL A 264 13.42 -7.55 28.08
CA VAL A 264 12.28 -8.30 27.53
C VAL A 264 12.67 -9.77 27.39
N GLN A 265 11.75 -10.66 27.77
CA GLN A 265 11.78 -12.08 27.44
C GLN A 265 10.63 -12.38 26.47
N VAL A 266 10.92 -13.03 25.37
CA VAL A 266 9.90 -13.51 24.42
C VAL A 266 9.88 -15.03 24.40
N THR A 267 8.69 -15.60 24.19
CA THR A 267 8.49 -17.04 24.03
C THR A 267 7.92 -17.31 22.64
N ASP A 268 8.52 -18.22 21.88
CA ASP A 268 8.00 -18.63 20.57
C ASP A 268 7.04 -19.82 20.68
N ILE A 269 6.41 -20.17 19.56
CA ILE A 269 5.46 -21.28 19.44
C ILE A 269 6.07 -22.65 19.80
N ASN A 270 7.40 -22.76 19.75
CA ASN A 270 8.15 -23.96 20.15
C ASN A 270 8.55 -23.93 21.64
N ASN A 271 7.99 -23.00 22.42
CA ASN A 271 8.33 -22.76 23.84
C ASN A 271 9.82 -22.40 24.08
N ARG A 272 10.54 -21.95 23.07
CA ARG A 272 11.89 -21.41 23.22
C ARG A 272 11.82 -19.99 23.77
N LYS A 273 12.73 -19.68 24.69
CA LYS A 273 12.80 -18.38 25.34
C LYS A 273 14.03 -17.62 24.90
N PHE A 274 13.83 -16.37 24.51
CA PHE A 274 14.88 -15.46 24.10
C PHE A 274 14.81 -14.20 24.96
N THR A 275 15.96 -13.60 25.28
CA THR A 275 16.04 -12.40 26.09
C THR A 275 16.81 -11.29 25.38
N ALA A 276 16.32 -10.07 25.50
CA ALA A 276 16.97 -8.89 24.96
C ALA A 276 16.75 -7.67 25.86
N LYS A 277 17.50 -6.59 25.61
CA LYS A 277 17.21 -5.31 26.24
C LYS A 277 15.94 -4.68 25.67
N TYR A 278 15.73 -4.80 24.35
CA TYR A 278 14.59 -4.22 23.65
C TYR A 278 13.87 -5.25 22.79
N PHE A 279 12.57 -5.03 22.60
CA PHE A 279 11.73 -5.78 21.68
C PHE A 279 11.03 -4.84 20.71
N LEU A 280 11.05 -5.19 19.41
CA LEU A 280 10.35 -4.45 18.34
C LEU A 280 9.32 -5.36 17.69
N SER A 281 8.08 -4.91 17.58
CA SER A 281 7.04 -5.63 16.84
C SER A 281 6.87 -5.04 15.43
N ASN A 282 7.22 -5.83 14.42
CA ASN A 282 6.84 -5.56 13.03
C ASN A 282 5.51 -6.24 12.66
N ALA A 283 5.15 -7.29 13.38
CA ALA A 283 3.81 -7.86 13.31
C ALA A 283 2.80 -6.95 14.03
N ALA A 284 1.53 -7.03 13.64
CA ALA A 284 0.48 -6.34 14.36
C ALA A 284 0.40 -6.87 15.80
N PRO A 285 0.26 -5.98 16.79
CA PRO A 285 0.36 -6.34 18.22
C PRO A 285 -0.53 -7.50 18.64
N GLU A 286 -1.74 -7.60 18.15
CA GLU A 286 -2.71 -8.65 18.47
C GLU A 286 -2.25 -10.07 18.11
N PHE A 287 -1.35 -10.22 17.13
CA PHE A 287 -0.77 -11.51 16.75
C PHE A 287 0.48 -11.87 17.56
N VAL A 288 0.99 -10.95 18.35
CA VAL A 288 2.21 -11.12 19.15
C VAL A 288 1.88 -11.27 20.63
N SER A 289 1.11 -10.34 21.20
CA SER A 289 0.71 -10.38 22.61
C SER A 289 -0.45 -9.44 22.90
N SER A 290 -1.46 -9.94 23.62
CA SER A 290 -2.56 -9.11 24.12
C SER A 290 -2.13 -8.06 25.16
N LYS A 291 -0.91 -8.13 25.65
CA LYS A 291 -0.34 -7.15 26.60
C LYS A 291 0.06 -5.84 25.93
N ILE A 292 0.30 -5.84 24.61
CA ILE A 292 0.56 -4.63 23.82
C ILE A 292 -0.79 -4.04 23.43
N GLU A 293 -1.08 -2.84 23.92
CA GLU A 293 -2.33 -2.15 23.54
C GLU A 293 -2.30 -1.77 22.07
N ASN A 294 -3.31 -2.24 21.34
CA ASN A 294 -3.59 -1.84 19.98
C ASN A 294 -5.10 -1.65 19.83
N ARG A 295 -5.52 -0.39 19.65
CA ARG A 295 -6.93 -0.06 19.50
C ARG A 295 -7.18 0.28 18.04
N SER A 296 -7.62 -0.69 17.25
CA SER A 296 -8.16 -0.45 15.93
C SER A 296 -9.56 -1.05 15.83
N SER A 297 -10.48 -0.29 15.28
CA SER A 297 -11.82 -0.75 14.94
C SER A 297 -11.99 -0.95 13.45
N LEU A 298 -11.05 -0.48 12.63
CA LEU A 298 -11.15 -0.55 11.19
C LEU A 298 -10.64 -1.89 10.68
N GLU A 299 -11.42 -2.45 9.76
CA GLU A 299 -11.09 -3.65 9.02
C GLU A 299 -10.49 -3.30 7.64
N GLY A 300 -9.81 -4.25 7.01
CA GLY A 300 -9.40 -4.13 5.61
C GLY A 300 -10.61 -4.00 4.71
N ALA A 301 -10.48 -3.21 3.67
CA ALA A 301 -11.58 -2.85 2.78
C ALA A 301 -11.24 -3.12 1.31
N GLN A 302 -10.36 -4.10 1.04
CA GLN A 302 -9.89 -4.38 -0.30
C GLN A 302 -9.82 -5.86 -0.62
N ILE A 303 -10.22 -6.22 -1.83
CA ILE A 303 -9.86 -7.48 -2.45
C ILE A 303 -8.61 -7.32 -3.31
N LYS A 304 -7.74 -8.32 -3.32
CA LYS A 304 -6.56 -8.36 -4.19
C LYS A 304 -6.71 -9.48 -5.22
N ILE A 305 -6.63 -9.13 -6.51
CA ILE A 305 -6.71 -10.10 -7.60
C ILE A 305 -5.45 -10.00 -8.45
N ASN A 306 -4.80 -11.14 -8.70
CA ASN A 306 -3.65 -11.25 -9.58
C ASN A 306 -4.00 -12.15 -10.77
N MET A 307 -3.58 -11.74 -11.96
CA MET A 307 -3.86 -12.45 -13.22
C MET A 307 -2.60 -12.53 -14.07
N LEU A 308 -2.49 -13.62 -14.84
CA LEU A 308 -1.51 -13.76 -15.91
C LEU A 308 -2.26 -13.77 -17.24
N LEU A 309 -1.85 -12.90 -18.14
CA LEU A 309 -2.45 -12.73 -19.47
C LEU A 309 -1.45 -13.19 -20.54
N LYS A 310 -1.96 -13.80 -21.62
CA LYS A 310 -1.17 -14.11 -22.83
C LYS A 310 -0.80 -12.83 -23.61
N ARG A 311 -1.57 -11.78 -23.46
CA ARG A 311 -1.39 -10.43 -24.01
C ARG A 311 -2.33 -9.46 -23.34
N LEU A 312 -2.13 -8.15 -23.54
CA LEU A 312 -3.11 -7.16 -23.12
C LEU A 312 -4.43 -7.28 -23.91
N PRO A 313 -5.59 -7.10 -23.25
CA PRO A 313 -6.87 -7.01 -23.94
C PRO A 313 -7.00 -5.67 -24.67
N ARG A 314 -7.78 -5.66 -25.76
CA ARG A 314 -8.12 -4.43 -26.48
C ARG A 314 -9.28 -3.72 -25.81
N LEU A 315 -9.27 -2.39 -25.84
CA LEU A 315 -10.35 -1.57 -25.29
C LEU A 315 -11.32 -1.13 -26.41
N LYS A 316 -12.60 -0.98 -26.06
CA LYS A 316 -13.65 -0.46 -26.98
C LYS A 316 -13.35 0.97 -27.42
N SER A 317 -12.70 1.78 -26.60
CA SER A 317 -12.27 3.14 -26.95
C SER A 317 -11.22 3.21 -28.07
N GLY A 318 -10.63 2.07 -28.46
CA GLY A 318 -9.60 2.01 -29.48
C GLY A 318 -8.23 2.56 -29.06
N ILE A 319 -8.06 3.00 -27.81
CA ILE A 319 -6.75 3.42 -27.29
C ILE A 319 -5.78 2.24 -27.31
N ASP A 320 -4.50 2.51 -27.53
CA ASP A 320 -3.46 1.49 -27.41
C ASP A 320 -3.48 0.90 -25.98
N PRO A 321 -3.67 -0.42 -25.83
CA PRO A 321 -3.65 -1.08 -24.53
C PRO A 321 -2.39 -0.78 -23.72
N LYS A 322 -1.23 -0.60 -24.36
CA LYS A 322 0.01 -0.25 -23.68
C LYS A 322 -0.06 1.11 -22.99
N LEU A 323 -0.83 2.06 -23.51
CA LEU A 323 -1.07 3.35 -22.85
C LEU A 323 -2.08 3.21 -21.72
N ALA A 324 -3.21 2.52 -21.97
CA ALA A 324 -4.27 2.37 -20.98
C ALA A 324 -3.83 1.61 -19.72
N PHE A 325 -2.99 0.58 -19.89
CA PHE A 325 -2.51 -0.25 -18.78
C PHE A 325 -1.13 0.15 -18.24
N ALA A 326 -0.48 1.19 -18.78
CA ALA A 326 0.84 1.62 -18.31
C ALA A 326 0.83 2.31 -16.94
N GLY A 327 -0.29 2.94 -16.60
CA GLY A 327 -0.54 3.60 -15.32
C GLY A 327 -1.49 2.79 -14.43
N THR A 328 -2.24 3.52 -13.61
CA THR A 328 -3.38 2.99 -12.89
C THR A 328 -4.60 3.03 -13.81
N LEU A 329 -5.20 1.87 -14.09
CA LEU A 329 -6.48 1.79 -14.77
C LEU A 329 -7.59 1.86 -13.72
N HIS A 330 -8.38 2.94 -13.72
CA HIS A 330 -9.50 3.14 -12.81
C HIS A 330 -10.79 2.63 -13.43
N LEU A 331 -11.53 1.82 -12.70
CA LEU A 331 -12.82 1.29 -13.14
C LEU A 331 -13.90 1.60 -12.11
N ASN A 332 -15.03 2.15 -12.60
CA ASN A 332 -16.19 2.42 -11.75
C ASN A 332 -15.87 3.37 -10.57
N GLU A 333 -15.02 4.35 -10.81
CA GLU A 333 -14.49 5.26 -9.80
C GLU A 333 -14.89 6.72 -10.06
N SER A 334 -16.13 6.98 -10.53
CA SER A 334 -16.67 8.33 -10.39
C SER A 334 -16.92 8.64 -8.92
N PHE A 335 -16.91 9.90 -8.51
CA PHE A 335 -17.11 10.31 -7.12
C PHE A 335 -18.42 9.74 -6.54
N SER A 336 -19.50 9.85 -7.33
CA SER A 336 -20.80 9.35 -6.91
C SER A 336 -20.87 7.82 -6.80
N GLU A 337 -20.10 7.08 -7.60
CA GLU A 337 -20.01 5.62 -7.51
C GLU A 337 -19.16 5.17 -6.31
N LEU A 338 -18.06 5.86 -6.02
CA LEU A 338 -17.25 5.62 -4.83
C LEU A 338 -18.05 5.80 -3.54
N GLU A 339 -18.80 6.91 -3.42
CA GLU A 339 -19.67 7.14 -2.24
C GLU A 339 -20.80 6.10 -2.15
N ARG A 340 -21.43 5.73 -3.28
CA ARG A 340 -22.45 4.67 -3.28
C ARG A 340 -21.88 3.32 -2.85
N ALA A 341 -20.69 2.99 -3.32
CA ALA A 341 -20.03 1.74 -2.92
C ALA A 341 -19.68 1.75 -1.43
N TYR A 342 -19.24 2.90 -0.89
CA TYR A 342 -19.03 3.07 0.53
C TYR A 342 -20.33 2.87 1.34
N ASP A 343 -21.43 3.50 0.95
CA ASP A 343 -22.74 3.37 1.63
C ASP A 343 -23.21 1.91 1.71
N GLN A 344 -22.91 1.10 0.69
CA GLN A 344 -23.23 -0.33 0.69
C GLN A 344 -22.25 -1.13 1.56
N ALA A 345 -20.97 -0.80 1.47
CA ALA A 345 -19.92 -1.53 2.18
C ALA A 345 -19.94 -1.30 3.69
N VAL A 346 -20.23 -0.08 4.15
CA VAL A 346 -20.25 0.28 5.58
C VAL A 346 -21.30 -0.49 6.39
N ILE A 347 -22.32 -1.03 5.71
CA ILE A 347 -23.35 -1.91 6.33
C ILE A 347 -23.07 -3.40 6.04
N GLY A 348 -21.86 -3.75 5.57
CA GLY A 348 -21.42 -5.13 5.36
C GLY A 348 -21.82 -5.75 4.02
N ASN A 349 -22.35 -4.98 3.07
CA ASN A 349 -22.70 -5.49 1.74
C ASN A 349 -21.52 -5.43 0.77
N ILE A 350 -21.46 -6.36 -0.17
CA ILE A 350 -20.60 -6.25 -1.36
C ILE A 350 -21.21 -5.21 -2.29
N PRO A 351 -20.48 -4.16 -2.71
CA PRO A 351 -20.99 -3.14 -3.62
C PRO A 351 -21.58 -3.73 -4.90
N ASP A 352 -22.68 -3.16 -5.37
CA ASP A 352 -23.32 -3.59 -6.63
C ASP A 352 -22.41 -3.38 -7.83
N VAL A 353 -21.73 -2.24 -7.86
CA VAL A 353 -20.66 -1.89 -8.80
C VAL A 353 -19.37 -1.83 -8.00
N LEU A 354 -18.36 -2.59 -8.39
CA LEU A 354 -17.08 -2.65 -7.70
C LEU A 354 -16.14 -1.57 -8.23
N PRO A 355 -15.82 -0.53 -7.44
CA PRO A 355 -14.72 0.37 -7.79
C PRO A 355 -13.40 -0.39 -7.70
N SER A 356 -12.51 -0.20 -8.66
CA SER A 356 -11.24 -0.93 -8.66
C SER A 356 -10.15 -0.27 -9.48
N GLU A 357 -8.93 -0.41 -9.00
CA GLU A 357 -7.71 -0.03 -9.68
C GLU A 357 -6.99 -1.25 -10.24
N MET A 358 -6.44 -1.12 -11.45
CA MET A 358 -5.66 -2.18 -12.07
C MET A 358 -4.29 -1.70 -12.51
N TYR A 359 -3.33 -2.61 -12.45
CA TYR A 359 -1.91 -2.34 -12.73
C TYR A 359 -1.29 -3.45 -13.56
N CYS A 360 -0.65 -3.08 -14.68
CA CYS A 360 0.16 -4.00 -15.48
C CYS A 360 1.64 -3.71 -15.23
N HIS A 361 2.22 -4.37 -14.22
CA HIS A 361 3.61 -4.12 -13.82
C HIS A 361 4.62 -4.50 -14.88
N THR A 362 4.33 -5.50 -15.70
CA THR A 362 5.20 -5.99 -16.77
C THR A 362 5.42 -5.00 -17.90
N LEU A 363 4.55 -3.98 -18.05
CA LEU A 363 4.80 -2.86 -18.96
C LEU A 363 5.94 -1.95 -18.48
N THR A 364 6.18 -1.88 -17.18
CA THR A 364 7.28 -1.09 -16.59
C THR A 364 8.48 -1.96 -16.28
N ASP A 365 8.26 -3.16 -15.73
CA ASP A 365 9.31 -4.12 -15.40
C ASP A 365 8.97 -5.53 -15.88
N PRO A 366 9.38 -5.91 -17.08
CA PRO A 366 9.16 -7.27 -17.58
C PRO A 366 10.03 -8.32 -16.89
N SER A 367 11.01 -7.95 -16.07
CA SER A 367 11.96 -8.89 -15.45
C SER A 367 11.33 -9.85 -14.44
N ILE A 368 10.07 -9.61 -14.05
CA ILE A 368 9.28 -10.53 -13.21
C ILE A 368 8.76 -11.76 -13.98
N LEU A 369 8.88 -11.76 -15.32
CA LEU A 369 8.58 -12.88 -16.21
C LEU A 369 9.86 -13.51 -16.73
N SER A 370 9.81 -14.82 -17.01
CA SER A 370 10.91 -15.46 -17.74
C SER A 370 11.10 -14.87 -19.15
N PRO A 371 12.31 -15.02 -19.75
CA PRO A 371 12.55 -14.54 -21.12
C PRO A 371 11.58 -15.13 -22.16
N GLU A 372 11.16 -16.38 -21.97
CA GLU A 372 10.20 -17.07 -22.85
C GLU A 372 8.84 -16.35 -22.79
N LEU A 373 8.29 -16.14 -21.58
CA LEU A 373 7.01 -15.44 -21.41
C LEU A 373 7.06 -14.00 -21.93
N GLN A 374 8.19 -13.32 -21.73
CA GLN A 374 8.38 -11.97 -22.30
C GLN A 374 8.33 -12.00 -23.85
N SER A 375 9.03 -12.96 -24.48
CA SER A 375 9.06 -13.08 -25.95
C SER A 375 7.72 -13.47 -26.56
N GLU A 376 6.89 -14.21 -25.81
CA GLU A 376 5.53 -14.59 -26.18
C GLU A 376 4.49 -13.47 -25.93
N GLY A 377 4.89 -12.38 -25.26
CA GLY A 377 4.04 -11.20 -25.03
C GLY A 377 3.17 -11.29 -23.78
N PHE A 378 3.44 -12.23 -22.86
CA PHE A 378 2.69 -12.34 -21.61
C PHE A 378 2.76 -11.08 -20.78
N GLN A 379 1.69 -10.83 -20.02
CA GLN A 379 1.56 -9.67 -19.13
C GLN A 379 0.95 -10.09 -17.79
N THR A 380 1.30 -9.37 -16.74
CA THR A 380 0.60 -9.50 -15.45
C THR A 380 -0.44 -8.41 -15.32
N LEU A 381 -1.59 -8.73 -14.74
CA LEU A 381 -2.59 -7.73 -14.36
C LEU A 381 -2.94 -7.94 -12.88
N THR A 382 -2.80 -6.88 -12.12
CA THR A 382 -3.12 -6.84 -10.70
C THR A 382 -4.29 -5.89 -10.49
N LEU A 383 -5.31 -6.34 -9.77
CA LEU A 383 -6.47 -5.54 -9.40
C LEU A 383 -6.52 -5.35 -7.88
N PHE A 384 -6.86 -4.15 -7.47
CA PHE A 384 -7.18 -3.76 -6.11
C PHE A 384 -8.63 -3.24 -6.10
N GLY A 385 -9.55 -4.02 -5.53
CA GLY A 385 -10.95 -3.64 -5.44
C GLY A 385 -11.20 -2.88 -4.15
N LEU A 386 -11.88 -1.74 -4.24
CA LEU A 386 -12.17 -0.86 -3.12
C LEU A 386 -13.50 -1.25 -2.44
N HIS A 387 -13.69 -0.79 -1.20
CA HIS A 387 -14.94 -0.97 -0.44
C HIS A 387 -15.43 -2.42 -0.36
N THR A 388 -14.49 -3.34 -0.16
CA THR A 388 -14.78 -4.76 0.10
C THR A 388 -14.31 -5.13 1.52
N PRO A 389 -15.06 -4.71 2.58
CA PRO A 389 -14.65 -4.89 3.96
C PRO A 389 -14.63 -6.37 4.37
N ALA A 390 -13.82 -6.72 5.37
CA ALA A 390 -13.69 -8.08 5.87
C ALA A 390 -15.04 -8.67 6.31
N SER A 391 -15.92 -7.85 6.90
CA SER A 391 -17.27 -8.23 7.32
C SER A 391 -18.12 -8.79 6.16
N ALA A 392 -17.93 -8.32 4.93
CA ALA A 392 -18.66 -8.83 3.76
C ALA A 392 -18.26 -10.27 3.35
N PHE A 393 -17.21 -10.82 3.96
CA PHE A 393 -16.71 -12.18 3.69
C PHE A 393 -16.92 -13.16 4.85
N GLU A 394 -17.42 -12.72 6.01
CA GLU A 394 -17.51 -13.55 7.22
C GLU A 394 -18.51 -14.70 7.09
N GLU A 395 -19.64 -14.49 6.44
CA GLU A 395 -20.65 -15.55 6.27
C GLU A 395 -20.11 -16.71 5.41
N SER A 396 -19.44 -16.38 4.31
CA SER A 396 -18.77 -17.36 3.44
C SER A 396 -17.67 -16.71 2.62
N ASN A 397 -16.42 -16.75 3.11
CA ASN A 397 -15.27 -16.16 2.41
C ASN A 397 -15.19 -16.60 0.94
N LYS A 398 -15.32 -17.91 0.68
CA LYS A 398 -15.25 -18.46 -0.68
C LYS A 398 -16.36 -17.96 -1.60
N ALA A 399 -17.61 -17.88 -1.12
CA ALA A 399 -18.72 -17.43 -1.93
C ALA A 399 -18.64 -15.93 -2.21
N SER A 400 -18.34 -15.12 -1.20
CA SER A 400 -18.15 -13.67 -1.33
C SER A 400 -16.98 -13.32 -2.26
N THR A 401 -15.84 -14.03 -2.13
CA THR A 401 -14.69 -13.84 -3.03
C THR A 401 -15.06 -14.14 -4.48
N LYS A 402 -15.85 -15.19 -4.73
CA LYS A 402 -16.31 -15.50 -6.08
C LYS A 402 -17.20 -14.40 -6.65
N ILE A 403 -18.17 -13.90 -5.86
CA ILE A 403 -19.06 -12.79 -6.28
C ILE A 403 -18.25 -11.54 -6.63
N VAL A 404 -17.31 -11.16 -5.76
CA VAL A 404 -16.46 -9.96 -5.99
C VAL A 404 -15.59 -10.14 -7.22
N LEU A 405 -15.01 -11.34 -7.43
CA LEU A 405 -14.23 -11.65 -8.63
C LEU A 405 -15.06 -11.53 -9.91
N GLU A 406 -16.29 -12.05 -9.90
CA GLU A 406 -17.21 -11.94 -11.05
C GLU A 406 -17.58 -10.47 -11.34
N LYS A 407 -17.84 -9.66 -10.30
CA LYS A 407 -18.06 -8.21 -10.43
C LYS A 407 -16.84 -7.48 -11.00
N ALA A 408 -15.62 -7.82 -10.54
CA ALA A 408 -14.38 -7.24 -11.04
C ALA A 408 -14.16 -7.53 -12.54
N ILE A 409 -14.32 -8.79 -12.95
CA ILE A 409 -14.18 -9.21 -14.36
C ILE A 409 -15.26 -8.55 -15.21
N SER A 410 -16.52 -8.55 -14.76
CA SER A 410 -17.63 -7.92 -15.48
C SER A 410 -17.40 -6.41 -15.63
N GLY A 411 -16.94 -5.73 -14.59
CA GLY A 411 -16.61 -4.31 -14.63
C GLY A 411 -15.54 -3.97 -15.68
N LEU A 412 -14.48 -4.78 -15.76
CA LEU A 412 -13.46 -4.63 -16.79
C LEU A 412 -14.01 -4.94 -18.20
N ASN A 413 -14.76 -6.04 -18.36
CA ASN A 413 -15.34 -6.45 -19.64
C ASN A 413 -16.29 -5.42 -20.25
N ASN A 414 -16.89 -4.54 -19.44
CA ASN A 414 -17.70 -3.43 -19.94
C ASN A 414 -16.92 -2.51 -20.89
N TYR A 415 -15.61 -2.38 -20.71
CA TYR A 415 -14.74 -1.49 -21.49
C TYR A 415 -13.85 -2.23 -22.48
N LEU A 416 -13.82 -3.57 -22.46
CA LEU A 416 -13.02 -4.38 -23.37
C LEU A 416 -13.75 -4.66 -24.68
N ALA A 417 -13.01 -4.66 -25.80
CA ALA A 417 -13.49 -5.06 -27.11
C ALA A 417 -13.59 -6.60 -27.28
N GLU A 418 -13.06 -7.34 -26.34
CA GLU A 418 -13.07 -8.79 -26.24
C GLU A 418 -13.17 -9.21 -24.77
N PRO A 419 -13.80 -10.33 -24.43
CA PRO A 419 -13.84 -10.81 -23.06
C PRO A 419 -12.43 -11.04 -22.50
N LEU A 420 -12.20 -10.69 -21.23
CA LEU A 420 -10.91 -10.90 -20.54
C LEU A 420 -10.48 -12.38 -20.58
N GLU A 421 -11.44 -13.28 -20.53
CA GLU A 421 -11.27 -14.74 -20.55
C GLU A 421 -10.52 -15.24 -21.79
N GLU A 422 -10.64 -14.54 -22.93
CA GLU A 422 -9.95 -14.89 -24.16
C GLU A 422 -8.43 -14.65 -24.09
N VAL A 423 -8.01 -13.69 -23.27
CA VAL A 423 -6.60 -13.31 -23.11
C VAL A 423 -5.94 -13.88 -21.86
N LEU A 424 -6.71 -14.44 -20.92
CA LEU A 424 -6.17 -15.10 -19.75
C LEU A 424 -5.29 -16.28 -20.14
N ALA A 425 -4.17 -16.45 -19.41
CA ALA A 425 -3.41 -17.69 -19.44
C ALA A 425 -4.19 -18.80 -18.76
N MET A 426 -4.03 -20.03 -19.24
CA MET A 426 -4.63 -21.22 -18.66
C MET A 426 -3.53 -22.14 -18.16
N ASP A 427 -3.73 -22.74 -16.99
CA ASP A 427 -2.84 -23.80 -16.50
C ASP A 427 -2.99 -25.08 -17.34
N LYS A 428 -2.14 -26.06 -17.09
CA LYS A 428 -2.17 -27.38 -17.78
C LYS A 428 -3.48 -28.15 -17.61
N HIS A 429 -4.35 -27.74 -16.69
CA HIS A 429 -5.67 -28.34 -16.46
C HIS A 429 -6.80 -27.53 -17.09
N GLY A 430 -6.48 -26.45 -17.81
CA GLY A 430 -7.46 -25.54 -18.42
C GLY A 430 -8.13 -24.60 -17.44
N LYS A 431 -7.55 -24.38 -16.25
CA LYS A 431 -8.05 -23.41 -15.27
C LYS A 431 -7.42 -22.04 -15.54
N PRO A 432 -8.21 -20.95 -15.51
CA PRO A 432 -7.67 -19.59 -15.67
C PRO A 432 -6.62 -19.26 -14.60
N CYS A 433 -5.53 -18.61 -15.01
CA CYS A 433 -4.50 -18.10 -14.11
C CYS A 433 -4.98 -16.79 -13.45
N ILE A 434 -5.90 -16.94 -12.49
CA ILE A 434 -6.44 -15.89 -11.63
C ILE A 434 -6.34 -16.33 -10.18
N GLU A 435 -5.83 -15.45 -9.33
CA GLU A 435 -5.81 -15.59 -7.88
C GLU A 435 -6.54 -14.41 -7.26
N ALA A 436 -7.56 -14.66 -6.43
CA ALA A 436 -8.26 -13.64 -5.66
C ALA A 436 -8.03 -13.88 -4.17
N LYS A 437 -7.72 -12.82 -3.42
CA LYS A 437 -7.46 -12.81 -1.98
C LYS A 437 -8.36 -11.78 -1.31
N SER A 438 -9.27 -12.24 -0.47
CA SER A 438 -10.14 -11.41 0.35
C SER A 438 -9.38 -10.81 1.53
N PRO A 439 -9.95 -9.84 2.28
CA PRO A 439 -9.38 -9.38 3.56
C PRO A 439 -9.12 -10.53 4.55
N LEU A 440 -10.00 -11.53 4.63
CA LEU A 440 -9.81 -12.69 5.51
C LEU A 440 -8.67 -13.60 5.04
N ASP A 441 -8.45 -13.71 3.73
CA ASP A 441 -7.29 -14.43 3.21
C ASP A 441 -5.98 -13.69 3.52
N LEU A 442 -5.98 -12.34 3.48
CA LEU A 442 -4.82 -11.53 3.85
C LEU A 442 -4.48 -11.68 5.35
N GLU A 443 -5.48 -11.79 6.21
CA GLU A 443 -5.28 -12.08 7.62
C GLU A 443 -4.67 -13.47 7.82
N ALA A 444 -5.23 -14.49 7.17
CA ALA A 444 -4.74 -15.86 7.27
C ALA A 444 -3.33 -16.05 6.68
N ASP A 445 -3.05 -15.43 5.54
CA ASP A 445 -1.82 -15.63 4.80
C ASP A 445 -0.63 -14.83 5.38
N VAL A 446 -0.85 -13.58 5.80
CA VAL A 446 0.25 -12.65 6.16
C VAL A 446 -0.02 -11.85 7.43
N PHE A 447 -0.97 -12.28 8.26
CA PHE A 447 -1.28 -11.69 9.56
C PHE A 447 -1.61 -10.19 9.51
N LEU A 448 -2.37 -9.76 8.50
CA LEU A 448 -2.94 -8.42 8.44
C LEU A 448 -4.28 -8.43 9.20
N PRO A 449 -4.44 -7.72 10.31
CA PRO A 449 -5.64 -7.77 11.13
C PRO A 449 -6.89 -7.48 10.30
N ARG A 450 -7.80 -8.45 10.18
CA ARG A 450 -8.99 -8.36 9.32
C ARG A 450 -8.68 -7.86 7.90
N GLY A 451 -7.50 -8.20 7.38
CA GLY A 451 -7.01 -7.76 6.08
C GLY A 451 -6.59 -6.28 6.01
N ASN A 452 -6.55 -5.54 7.11
CA ASN A 452 -6.15 -4.13 7.10
C ASN A 452 -4.66 -4.00 6.78
N ILE A 453 -4.35 -3.43 5.61
CA ILE A 453 -2.98 -3.27 5.11
C ILE A 453 -2.15 -2.27 5.92
N PHE A 454 -2.79 -1.47 6.77
CA PHE A 454 -2.14 -0.53 7.69
C PHE A 454 -2.05 -1.08 9.11
N HIS A 455 -2.56 -2.28 9.38
CA HIS A 455 -2.71 -2.94 10.69
C HIS A 455 -3.67 -2.24 11.66
N LYS A 456 -3.93 -0.96 11.49
CA LYS A 456 -4.89 -0.13 12.22
C LYS A 456 -5.22 1.11 11.39
N ASP A 457 -6.02 2.01 11.95
CA ASP A 457 -6.33 3.31 11.37
C ASP A 457 -5.05 4.11 11.13
N LEU A 458 -4.93 4.71 9.95
CA LEU A 458 -3.92 5.71 9.70
C LEU A 458 -4.16 6.93 10.61
N THR A 459 -3.09 7.48 11.14
CA THR A 459 -3.10 8.67 11.99
C THR A 459 -2.37 9.82 11.31
N LEU A 460 -2.68 11.04 11.70
CA LEU A 460 -1.92 12.21 11.24
C LEU A 460 -0.45 12.11 11.68
N PRO A 461 0.49 12.66 10.90
CA PRO A 461 1.93 12.44 11.10
C PRO A 461 2.56 13.34 12.18
N PHE A 462 1.77 13.84 13.13
CA PHE A 462 2.21 14.67 14.26
C PHE A 462 1.72 14.11 15.60
N ALA A 463 2.19 14.69 16.70
CA ALA A 463 1.76 14.35 18.04
C ALA A 463 0.30 14.75 18.28
N GLU A 464 -0.53 13.83 18.78
CA GLU A 464 -1.93 14.06 19.14
C GLU A 464 -2.09 14.57 20.58
N SER A 465 -1.00 14.46 21.38
CA SER A 465 -0.93 14.93 22.76
C SER A 465 0.47 15.47 23.07
N ASP A 466 0.58 16.31 24.08
CA ASP A 466 1.85 16.94 24.47
C ASP A 466 2.91 15.91 24.89
N ASP A 467 2.50 14.78 25.46
CA ASP A 467 3.41 13.71 25.88
C ASP A 467 3.99 12.90 24.71
N GLU A 468 3.43 13.00 23.51
CA GLU A 468 3.98 12.40 22.31
C GLU A 468 5.03 13.30 21.62
N VAL A 469 5.05 14.61 21.90
CA VAL A 469 6.00 15.55 21.30
C VAL A 469 7.43 15.13 21.62
N GLY A 470 8.28 15.04 20.60
CA GLY A 470 9.67 14.59 20.73
C GLY A 470 9.86 13.07 20.75
N LYS A 471 8.79 12.27 20.84
CA LYS A 471 8.85 10.81 20.69
C LYS A 471 8.88 10.40 19.21
N TRP A 472 9.20 9.14 18.96
CA TRP A 472 9.28 8.60 17.59
C TRP A 472 7.95 8.06 17.05
N GLY A 473 6.90 7.98 17.90
CA GLY A 473 5.59 7.43 17.52
C GLY A 473 5.59 5.91 17.32
N VAL A 474 6.48 5.24 18.00
CA VAL A 474 6.68 3.78 17.99
C VAL A 474 6.57 3.18 19.38
N GLU A 475 6.47 4.00 20.40
CA GLU A 475 6.41 3.64 21.80
C GLU A 475 5.11 2.87 22.10
N THR A 476 5.17 1.96 23.07
CA THR A 476 4.00 1.21 23.54
C THR A 476 3.74 1.46 25.04
N ASN A 477 2.69 0.86 25.55
CA ASN A 477 2.39 0.84 26.98
C ASN A 477 3.38 -0.01 27.82
N LEU A 478 4.20 -0.84 27.18
CA LEU A 478 5.17 -1.71 27.85
C LEU A 478 6.58 -1.10 27.80
N PRO A 479 7.37 -1.19 28.91
CA PRO A 479 8.75 -0.72 28.90
C PRO A 479 9.60 -1.57 27.93
N ASN A 480 10.55 -0.92 27.25
CA ASN A 480 11.46 -1.56 26.30
C ASN A 480 10.80 -2.26 25.08
N VAL A 481 9.53 -2.00 24.84
CA VAL A 481 8.75 -2.56 23.72
C VAL A 481 8.32 -1.46 22.76
N PHE A 482 8.64 -1.62 21.49
CA PHE A 482 8.33 -0.65 20.43
C PHE A 482 7.62 -1.32 19.26
N ILE A 483 6.88 -0.54 18.46
CA ILE A 483 6.27 -1.01 17.21
C ILE A 483 7.13 -0.52 16.06
N CYS A 484 7.65 -1.43 15.24
CA CYS A 484 8.37 -1.09 14.03
C CYS A 484 7.61 -1.46 12.75
N GLY A 485 6.36 -1.91 12.86
CA GLY A 485 5.48 -2.31 11.77
C GLY A 485 4.47 -1.23 11.36
N ALA A 486 3.54 -1.60 10.49
CA ALA A 486 2.53 -0.71 9.93
C ALA A 486 1.61 -0.06 10.99
N SER A 487 1.42 -0.68 12.15
CA SER A 487 0.63 -0.13 13.25
C SER A 487 1.32 0.98 14.06
N ALA A 488 2.57 1.34 13.79
CA ALA A 488 3.19 2.52 14.38
C ALA A 488 2.55 3.82 13.84
N LYS A 489 2.68 4.92 14.59
CA LYS A 489 2.37 6.25 14.05
C LYS A 489 3.28 6.52 12.83
N ARG A 490 2.75 7.09 11.76
CA ARG A 490 3.43 7.21 10.46
C ARG A 490 3.76 5.85 9.81
N GLY A 491 3.03 4.80 10.21
CA GLY A 491 3.03 3.49 9.59
C GLY A 491 2.16 3.46 8.34
N GLY A 492 2.07 2.30 7.74
CA GLY A 492 1.30 2.04 6.52
C GLY A 492 2.14 2.13 5.24
N GLY A 493 1.69 1.41 4.22
CA GLY A 493 2.38 1.28 2.96
C GLY A 493 3.76 0.61 3.04
N VAL A 494 4.47 0.56 1.91
CA VAL A 494 5.85 0.06 1.86
C VAL A 494 6.81 1.24 1.99
N SER A 495 7.15 1.61 3.23
CA SER A 495 7.91 2.82 3.52
C SER A 495 9.23 2.60 4.25
N GLY A 496 9.32 1.63 5.14
CA GLY A 496 10.45 1.50 6.06
C GLY A 496 10.50 2.55 7.17
N ILE A 497 9.58 3.54 7.17
CA ILE A 497 9.54 4.64 8.14
C ILE A 497 9.38 4.11 9.58
N PRO A 498 8.41 3.22 9.88
CA PRO A 498 8.30 2.65 11.23
C PRO A 498 9.56 1.92 11.69
N GLY A 499 10.18 1.17 10.77
CA GLY A 499 11.43 0.47 11.05
C GLY A 499 12.58 1.41 11.39
N HIS A 500 12.76 2.49 10.61
CA HIS A 500 13.71 3.54 10.92
C HIS A 500 13.44 4.19 12.28
N ASN A 501 12.21 4.63 12.51
CA ASN A 501 11.84 5.36 13.71
C ASN A 501 12.00 4.51 14.98
N ALA A 502 11.65 3.22 14.93
CA ALA A 502 11.87 2.28 16.02
C ALA A 502 13.37 2.03 16.28
N ALA A 503 14.18 1.94 15.23
CA ALA A 503 15.62 1.85 15.39
C ALA A 503 16.20 3.12 16.05
N MET A 504 15.74 4.30 15.64
CA MET A 504 16.17 5.56 16.26
C MET A 504 15.71 5.65 17.73
N ALA A 505 14.47 5.26 18.06
CA ALA A 505 13.99 5.21 19.44
C ALA A 505 14.90 4.36 20.33
N VAL A 506 15.37 3.20 19.85
CA VAL A 506 16.31 2.34 20.57
C VAL A 506 17.71 2.94 20.67
N LEU A 507 18.18 3.63 19.64
CA LEU A 507 19.56 4.17 19.60
C LEU A 507 19.73 5.44 20.44
N TYR A 508 18.63 6.17 20.66
CA TYR A 508 18.63 7.42 21.45
C TYR A 508 18.05 7.26 22.86
N SER A 509 17.64 6.02 23.26
CA SER A 509 17.16 5.67 24.62
C SER A 509 18.27 5.41 25.65
#